data_232f7909d626979c2f7b05d810567997
#
_entry.id   232f7909d626979c2f7b05d810567997
#
_cell.length_a   1.000
_cell.length_b   1.000
_cell.length_c   1.000
_cell.angle_alpha   90.00
_cell.angle_beta   90.00
_cell.angle_gamma   90.00
#
_symmetry.space_group_name_H-M   'P 1'
#
loop_
_entity.id
_entity.type
_entity.pdbx_description
1 polymer ?
#
loop_
_entity_poly.entity_id
_entity_poly.type
_entity_poly.pdbx_seq_one_letter_code
_entity_poly.pdbx_strand_id
1 'polypeptide(L)'
;MLCTLCPRRCGVDRDVKQGYCLSPSTVRLARAALHFWEEPCISGTNGSGTVFFCGCNLRCVYCQNSEISGGEAGIPMTDDEVMQTFDRLIEKGAHNLNLVTPTHYADSVARILEKYRSLVPVVYNCGGYESLDTLKMLEGLVDIYLPDFKYADSALAAEYSNAPDYFERAGEAIKEMNRQVGVLKLNDDGIAERGLIVRHLVLPGAVSNTKKVLRWIKETLPEGTVVSLMSQYTP
;
A
#
# COMPACT_ATOMS: atom_id res chain seq x y z
N MET A 1 5.28 3.26 -22.82
CA MET A 1 3.87 3.78 -22.64
C MET A 1 3.89 4.90 -21.60
N LEU A 2 3.12 5.98 -21.79
CA LEU A 2 3.09 7.11 -20.84
C LEU A 2 2.42 6.71 -19.52
N CYS A 3 3.10 6.90 -18.39
CA CYS A 3 2.67 6.46 -17.07
C CYS A 3 1.51 7.30 -16.51
N THR A 4 0.39 6.64 -16.18
CA THR A 4 -0.80 7.21 -15.54
C THR A 4 -1.29 6.37 -14.34
N LEU A 5 -0.45 5.47 -13.81
CA LEU A 5 -0.81 4.48 -12.78
C LEU A 5 -1.29 5.08 -11.46
N CYS A 6 -0.88 6.29 -11.11
CA CYS A 6 -1.28 6.93 -9.86
C CYS A 6 -1.78 8.36 -10.11
N PRO A 7 -2.36 9.04 -9.12
CA PRO A 7 -2.88 10.40 -9.27
C PRO A 7 -1.85 11.45 -9.73
N ARG A 8 -0.54 11.15 -9.61
CA ARG A 8 0.52 12.01 -10.17
C ARG A 8 0.43 12.17 -11.68
N ARG A 9 -0.04 11.16 -12.40
CA ARG A 9 -0.20 11.16 -13.87
C ARG A 9 0.99 11.81 -14.58
N CYS A 10 2.21 11.37 -14.25
CA CYS A 10 3.46 12.00 -14.71
C CYS A 10 3.57 12.05 -16.24
N GLY A 11 2.88 11.17 -16.98
CA GLY A 11 2.91 11.16 -18.45
C GLY A 11 4.32 10.88 -19.03
N VAL A 12 5.19 10.24 -18.25
CA VAL A 12 6.55 9.90 -18.70
C VAL A 12 6.58 8.44 -19.19
N ASP A 13 7.48 8.17 -20.14
CA ASP A 13 7.90 6.82 -20.44
C ASP A 13 8.97 6.42 -19.42
N ARG A 14 8.63 5.49 -18.51
CA ARG A 14 9.51 5.11 -17.39
C ARG A 14 10.75 4.32 -17.80
N ASP A 15 10.81 3.87 -19.05
CA ASP A 15 12.03 3.25 -19.61
C ASP A 15 13.06 4.31 -20.04
N VAL A 16 12.60 5.55 -20.26
CA VAL A 16 13.44 6.66 -20.74
C VAL A 16 13.66 7.70 -19.65
N LYS A 17 12.63 8.02 -18.85
CA LYS A 17 12.67 9.09 -17.85
C LYS A 17 11.89 8.71 -16.61
N GLN A 18 12.48 8.90 -15.44
CA GLN A 18 11.79 8.67 -14.16
C GLN A 18 10.64 9.68 -13.94
N GLY A 19 9.52 9.17 -13.41
CA GLY A 19 8.43 9.99 -12.89
C GLY A 19 8.70 10.45 -11.46
N TYR A 20 7.67 11.00 -10.80
CA TYR A 20 7.76 11.45 -9.41
C TYR A 20 8.20 10.33 -8.43
N CYS A 21 7.78 9.09 -8.69
CA CYS A 21 8.12 7.92 -7.85
C CYS A 21 9.59 7.47 -7.97
N LEU A 22 10.37 8.03 -8.86
CA LEU A 22 11.78 7.68 -9.16
C LEU A 22 11.98 6.21 -9.56
N SER A 23 10.95 5.59 -10.13
CA SER A 23 10.96 4.16 -10.46
C SER A 23 10.92 3.93 -11.97
N PRO A 24 11.77 3.04 -12.52
CA PRO A 24 11.67 2.57 -13.90
C PRO A 24 10.41 1.70 -14.09
N SER A 25 10.16 1.22 -15.31
CA SER A 25 9.10 0.25 -15.59
C SER A 25 9.40 -1.13 -15.00
N THR A 26 10.67 -1.53 -14.99
CA THR A 26 11.14 -2.78 -14.37
C THR A 26 10.94 -2.73 -12.86
N VAL A 27 10.29 -3.75 -12.31
CA VAL A 27 10.09 -3.88 -10.86
C VAL A 27 11.42 -3.91 -10.14
N ARG A 28 11.54 -3.12 -9.06
CA ARG A 28 12.69 -3.14 -8.16
C ARG A 28 12.23 -3.41 -6.74
N LEU A 29 12.81 -4.45 -6.13
CA LEU A 29 12.56 -4.81 -4.75
C LEU A 29 13.74 -4.40 -3.86
N ALA A 30 13.44 -3.69 -2.78
CA ALA A 30 14.44 -3.31 -1.78
C ALA A 30 14.68 -4.41 -0.75
N ARG A 31 13.60 -5.10 -0.36
CA ARG A 31 13.64 -6.12 0.69
C ARG A 31 12.48 -7.09 0.51
N ALA A 32 12.72 -8.37 0.85
CA ALA A 32 11.66 -9.36 1.02
C ALA A 32 12.01 -10.23 2.24
N ALA A 33 11.15 -10.23 3.27
CA ALA A 33 11.38 -10.97 4.52
C ALA A 33 10.08 -11.16 5.30
N LEU A 34 10.06 -12.11 6.24
CA LEU A 34 9.02 -12.17 7.26
C LEU A 34 9.10 -10.93 8.15
N HIS A 35 7.96 -10.29 8.39
CA HIS A 35 7.81 -9.11 9.24
C HIS A 35 6.75 -9.36 10.32
N PHE A 36 7.08 -9.01 11.57
CA PHE A 36 6.28 -9.37 12.74
C PHE A 36 5.61 -8.16 13.41
N TRP A 37 5.71 -6.98 12.80
CA TRP A 37 5.27 -5.71 13.39
C TRP A 37 4.23 -4.98 12.53
N GLU A 38 3.54 -5.69 11.63
CA GLU A 38 2.30 -5.19 11.03
C GLU A 38 1.15 -5.36 12.04
N GLU A 39 -0.05 -5.01 11.67
CA GLU A 39 -1.23 -5.24 12.50
C GLU A 39 -1.28 -6.70 13.00
N PRO A 40 -1.70 -6.95 14.26
CA PRO A 40 -1.67 -8.32 14.83
C PRO A 40 -2.35 -9.37 13.96
N CYS A 41 -3.46 -9.03 13.32
CA CYS A 41 -4.17 -9.96 12.42
C CYS A 41 -3.46 -10.16 11.06
N ILE A 42 -2.49 -9.35 10.71
CA ILE A 42 -1.66 -9.48 9.49
C ILE A 42 -0.41 -10.29 9.79
N SER A 43 0.34 -9.93 10.84
CA SER A 43 1.58 -10.61 11.21
C SER A 43 1.35 -11.96 11.88
N GLY A 44 0.35 -12.07 12.75
CA GLY A 44 0.11 -13.27 13.55
C GLY A 44 1.38 -13.76 14.24
N THR A 45 1.51 -15.08 14.39
CA THR A 45 2.66 -15.74 15.02
C THR A 45 3.80 -16.05 14.04
N ASN A 46 3.49 -16.27 12.76
CA ASN A 46 4.46 -16.69 11.75
C ASN A 46 5.02 -15.52 10.93
N GLY A 47 4.45 -14.33 11.08
CA GLY A 47 4.85 -13.13 10.37
C GLY A 47 4.15 -12.95 9.02
N SER A 48 4.20 -11.73 8.53
CA SER A 48 3.74 -11.31 7.21
C SER A 48 4.88 -11.44 6.21
N GLY A 49 4.66 -12.06 5.06
CA GLY A 49 5.62 -12.17 3.96
C GLY A 49 5.74 -10.85 3.22
N THR A 50 6.53 -9.93 3.77
CA THR A 50 6.57 -8.53 3.35
C THR A 50 7.55 -8.31 2.22
N VAL A 51 7.08 -7.68 1.13
CA VAL A 51 7.84 -7.34 -0.08
C VAL A 51 7.83 -5.83 -0.27
N PHE A 52 8.96 -5.18 -0.09
CA PHE A 52 9.12 -3.74 -0.23
C PHE A 52 9.52 -3.35 -1.66
N PHE A 53 8.66 -2.60 -2.34
CA PHE A 53 8.94 -2.02 -3.64
C PHE A 53 9.71 -0.71 -3.50
N CYS A 54 10.69 -0.49 -4.38
CA CYS A 54 11.49 0.74 -4.39
C CYS A 54 10.75 1.89 -5.05
N GLY A 55 10.95 3.09 -4.50
CA GLY A 55 10.26 4.29 -4.96
C GLY A 55 8.91 4.48 -4.26
N CYS A 56 8.32 5.67 -4.43
CA CYS A 56 7.02 5.98 -3.83
C CYS A 56 6.37 7.16 -4.53
N ASN A 57 5.07 7.08 -4.78
CA ASN A 57 4.28 8.16 -5.37
C ASN A 57 3.96 9.31 -4.39
N LEU A 58 4.24 9.14 -3.08
CA LEU A 58 4.06 10.19 -2.06
C LEU A 58 5.38 10.80 -1.60
N ARG A 59 6.38 9.98 -1.25
CA ARG A 59 7.68 10.43 -0.74
C ARG A 59 7.54 11.40 0.43
N CYS A 60 6.77 10.98 1.46
CA CYS A 60 6.52 11.79 2.64
C CYS A 60 7.83 12.16 3.35
N VAL A 61 7.95 13.40 3.84
CA VAL A 61 9.18 13.90 4.50
C VAL A 61 9.51 13.15 5.79
N TYR A 62 8.52 12.54 6.44
CA TYR A 62 8.67 11.73 7.66
C TYR A 62 8.66 10.22 7.37
N CYS A 63 9.02 9.79 6.17
CA CYS A 63 8.95 8.37 5.81
C CYS A 63 10.00 7.56 6.58
N GLN A 64 9.56 6.55 7.36
CA GLN A 64 10.44 5.62 8.05
C GLN A 64 11.30 4.79 7.08
N ASN A 65 10.81 4.60 5.85
CA ASN A 65 11.50 3.90 4.76
C ASN A 65 12.03 4.89 3.72
N SER A 66 12.60 6.02 4.15
CA SER A 66 13.05 7.10 3.25
C SER A 66 14.05 6.63 2.19
N GLU A 67 15.00 5.76 2.56
CA GLU A 67 15.98 5.14 1.64
C GLU A 67 15.30 4.33 0.53
N ILE A 68 14.23 3.59 0.86
CA ILE A 68 13.47 2.80 -0.11
C ILE A 68 12.60 3.72 -0.97
N SER A 69 11.90 4.67 -0.34
CA SER A 69 10.99 5.59 -1.03
C SER A 69 11.72 6.59 -1.93
N GLY A 70 13.01 6.83 -1.70
CA GLY A 70 13.90 7.63 -2.54
C GLY A 70 14.23 7.00 -3.89
N GLY A 71 13.91 5.72 -4.10
CA GLY A 71 14.08 5.03 -5.38
C GLY A 71 15.50 4.55 -5.71
N GLU A 72 16.50 4.85 -4.88
CA GLU A 72 17.90 4.48 -5.11
C GLU A 72 18.23 3.05 -4.72
N ALA A 73 17.53 2.52 -3.71
CA ALA A 73 17.70 1.16 -3.23
C ALA A 73 17.03 0.13 -4.15
N GLY A 74 17.44 -1.13 -4.00
CA GLY A 74 16.75 -2.29 -4.57
C GLY A 74 17.31 -2.84 -5.86
N ILE A 75 16.96 -4.10 -6.08
CA ILE A 75 17.44 -4.94 -7.19
C ILE A 75 16.32 -5.02 -8.23
N PRO A 76 16.63 -4.83 -9.53
CA PRO A 76 15.66 -5.08 -10.60
C PRO A 76 15.30 -6.56 -10.63
N MET A 77 14.02 -6.85 -10.81
CA MET A 77 13.47 -8.22 -10.80
C MET A 77 12.59 -8.44 -12.01
N THR A 78 12.72 -9.61 -12.60
CA THR A 78 11.74 -10.14 -13.55
C THR A 78 10.47 -10.62 -12.85
N ASP A 79 9.37 -10.80 -13.58
CA ASP A 79 8.14 -11.36 -13.03
C ASP A 79 8.39 -12.72 -12.33
N ASP A 80 9.20 -13.60 -12.95
CA ASP A 80 9.51 -14.93 -12.42
C ASP A 80 10.31 -14.85 -11.11
N GLU A 81 11.27 -13.94 -11.01
CA GLU A 81 12.04 -13.72 -9.77
C GLU A 81 11.17 -13.17 -8.63
N VAL A 82 10.17 -12.32 -8.96
CA VAL A 82 9.19 -11.85 -7.97
C VAL A 82 8.34 -13.04 -7.49
N MET A 83 7.83 -13.89 -8.39
CA MET A 83 7.06 -15.08 -8.05
C MET A 83 7.88 -16.06 -7.18
N GLN A 84 9.14 -16.32 -7.53
CA GLN A 84 10.05 -17.12 -6.69
C GLN A 84 10.30 -16.48 -5.32
N THR A 85 10.23 -15.16 -5.21
CA THR A 85 10.34 -14.46 -3.93
C THR A 85 9.09 -14.70 -3.08
N PHE A 86 7.91 -14.75 -3.69
CA PHE A 86 6.66 -15.11 -3.02
C PHE A 86 6.70 -16.55 -2.49
N ASP A 87 7.15 -17.51 -3.33
CA ASP A 87 7.29 -18.91 -2.92
C ASP A 87 8.18 -19.03 -1.68
N ARG A 88 9.36 -18.40 -1.68
CA ARG A 88 10.29 -18.41 -0.54
C ARG A 88 9.69 -17.86 0.75
N LEU A 89 8.80 -16.85 0.67
CA LEU A 89 8.12 -16.30 1.85
C LEU A 89 7.04 -17.25 2.36
N ILE A 90 6.28 -17.87 1.47
CA ILE A 90 5.27 -18.87 1.82
C ILE A 90 5.93 -20.13 2.43
N GLU A 91 7.01 -20.63 1.85
CA GLU A 91 7.79 -21.75 2.39
C GLU A 91 8.33 -21.47 3.81
N LYS A 92 8.61 -20.20 4.14
CA LYS A 92 8.98 -19.79 5.50
C LYS A 92 7.79 -19.68 6.46
N GLY A 93 6.57 -19.95 6.00
CA GLY A 93 5.36 -19.97 6.81
C GLY A 93 4.63 -18.64 6.90
N ALA A 94 4.89 -17.69 5.99
CA ALA A 94 4.19 -16.40 5.98
C ALA A 94 2.66 -16.57 5.97
N HIS A 95 1.95 -15.83 6.81
CA HIS A 95 0.49 -15.82 6.83
C HIS A 95 -0.14 -15.18 5.58
N ASN A 96 0.60 -14.30 4.90
CA ASN A 96 0.17 -13.58 3.71
C ASN A 96 1.37 -13.10 2.89
N LEU A 97 1.11 -12.61 1.66
CA LEU A 97 2.06 -11.84 0.86
C LEU A 97 1.70 -10.36 0.97
N ASN A 98 2.51 -9.59 1.67
CA ASN A 98 2.28 -8.17 1.93
C ASN A 98 3.12 -7.31 1.00
N LEU A 99 2.46 -6.73 -0.01
CA LEU A 99 3.07 -5.89 -1.04
C LEU A 99 3.11 -4.44 -0.52
N VAL A 100 4.29 -3.96 -0.11
CA VAL A 100 4.46 -2.64 0.49
C VAL A 100 4.83 -1.60 -0.55
N THR A 101 4.01 -0.57 -0.68
CA THR A 101 4.14 0.54 -1.64
C THR A 101 4.20 0.08 -3.10
N PRO A 102 3.28 -0.78 -3.57
CA PRO A 102 3.30 -1.32 -4.92
C PRO A 102 2.66 -0.39 -5.96
N THR A 103 2.07 0.73 -5.57
CA THR A 103 1.25 1.65 -6.38
C THR A 103 1.82 1.95 -7.77
N HIS A 104 3.11 2.27 -7.83
CA HIS A 104 3.78 2.66 -9.07
C HIS A 104 4.25 1.47 -9.93
N TYR A 105 4.00 0.25 -9.46
CA TYR A 105 4.18 -1.02 -10.17
C TYR A 105 2.89 -1.82 -10.27
N ALA A 106 1.73 -1.19 -10.06
CA ALA A 106 0.45 -1.89 -10.00
C ALA A 106 0.11 -2.67 -11.28
N ASP A 107 0.52 -2.18 -12.44
CA ASP A 107 0.41 -2.88 -13.72
C ASP A 107 1.24 -4.18 -13.75
N SER A 108 2.47 -4.12 -13.24
CA SER A 108 3.33 -5.31 -13.11
C SER A 108 2.82 -6.25 -12.03
N VAL A 109 2.35 -5.71 -10.90
CA VAL A 109 1.73 -6.51 -9.83
C VAL A 109 0.50 -7.24 -10.32
N ALA A 110 -0.41 -6.58 -11.05
CA ALA A 110 -1.58 -7.22 -11.64
C ALA A 110 -1.17 -8.38 -12.57
N ARG A 111 -0.25 -8.13 -13.50
CA ARG A 111 0.28 -9.14 -14.43
C ARG A 111 0.92 -10.33 -13.72
N ILE A 112 1.65 -10.08 -12.62
CA ILE A 112 2.28 -11.13 -11.82
C ILE A 112 1.21 -11.96 -11.10
N LEU A 113 0.26 -11.31 -10.42
CA LEU A 113 -0.78 -11.98 -9.66
C LEU A 113 -1.80 -12.73 -10.55
N GLU A 114 -2.03 -12.30 -11.78
CA GLU A 114 -2.82 -13.05 -12.77
C GLU A 114 -2.21 -14.41 -13.08
N LYS A 115 -0.87 -14.50 -13.12
CA LYS A 115 -0.11 -15.74 -13.36
C LYS A 115 0.09 -16.54 -12.07
N TYR A 116 0.32 -15.85 -10.96
CA TYR A 116 0.64 -16.40 -9.66
C TYR A 116 -0.61 -16.60 -8.81
N ARG A 117 -1.04 -17.84 -8.64
CA ARG A 117 -2.15 -18.18 -7.74
C ARG A 117 -1.59 -18.38 -6.33
N SER A 118 -1.63 -17.32 -5.53
CA SER A 118 -1.16 -17.36 -4.15
C SER A 118 -1.97 -18.37 -3.30
N LEU A 119 -1.25 -19.14 -2.45
CA LEU A 119 -1.86 -20.04 -1.48
C LEU A 119 -2.23 -19.34 -0.16
N VAL A 120 -1.80 -18.10 0.00
CA VAL A 120 -2.07 -17.24 1.17
C VAL A 120 -2.65 -15.92 0.70
N PRO A 121 -3.37 -15.17 1.55
CA PRO A 121 -3.94 -13.87 1.18
C PRO A 121 -2.89 -12.88 0.66
N VAL A 122 -3.26 -12.10 -0.34
CA VAL A 122 -2.45 -11.00 -0.88
C VAL A 122 -2.89 -9.70 -0.24
N VAL A 123 -1.96 -9.02 0.46
CA VAL A 123 -2.15 -7.72 1.09
C VAL A 123 -1.56 -6.62 0.22
N TYR A 124 -2.35 -5.63 -0.14
CA TYR A 124 -1.92 -4.42 -0.84
C TYR A 124 -1.76 -3.26 0.16
N ASN A 125 -0.52 -3.05 0.61
CA ASN A 125 -0.15 -2.08 1.64
C ASN A 125 0.36 -0.81 0.98
N CYS A 126 -0.43 0.26 1.00
CA CYS A 126 -0.16 1.46 0.21
C CYS A 126 -0.39 2.77 0.98
N GLY A 127 0.12 3.85 0.41
CA GLY A 127 -0.05 5.19 0.95
C GLY A 127 -1.44 5.80 0.79
N GLY A 128 -2.41 5.07 0.21
CA GLY A 128 -3.78 5.54 -0.05
C GLY A 128 -3.92 6.45 -1.27
N TYR A 129 -2.84 6.97 -1.83
CA TYR A 129 -2.86 7.87 -2.99
C TYR A 129 -2.88 7.07 -4.30
N GLU A 130 -4.03 6.42 -4.56
CA GLU A 130 -4.24 5.49 -5.66
C GLU A 130 -5.18 6.07 -6.72
N SER A 131 -5.07 5.61 -7.97
CA SER A 131 -6.06 5.92 -9.00
C SER A 131 -7.10 4.80 -9.10
N LEU A 132 -8.36 5.17 -9.37
CA LEU A 132 -9.45 4.20 -9.47
C LEU A 132 -9.23 3.18 -10.60
N ASP A 133 -8.68 3.63 -11.73
CA ASP A 133 -8.40 2.74 -12.87
C ASP A 133 -7.37 1.66 -12.49
N THR A 134 -6.37 2.04 -11.69
CA THR A 134 -5.36 1.11 -11.18
C THR A 134 -5.96 0.11 -10.19
N LEU A 135 -6.83 0.58 -9.28
CA LEU A 135 -7.51 -0.32 -8.35
C LEU A 135 -8.43 -1.33 -9.06
N LYS A 136 -9.09 -0.91 -10.15
CA LYS A 136 -9.90 -1.83 -10.96
C LYS A 136 -9.07 -2.93 -11.64
N MET A 137 -7.83 -2.65 -12.02
CA MET A 137 -6.92 -3.70 -12.55
C MET A 137 -6.56 -4.74 -11.48
N LEU A 138 -6.60 -4.37 -10.21
CA LEU A 138 -6.27 -5.24 -9.08
C LEU A 138 -7.49 -5.99 -8.51
N GLU A 139 -8.70 -5.73 -9.03
CA GLU A 139 -9.93 -6.37 -8.55
C GLU A 139 -9.88 -7.90 -8.72
N GLY A 140 -10.11 -8.60 -7.61
CA GLY A 140 -10.04 -10.07 -7.57
C GLY A 140 -8.62 -10.65 -7.47
N LEU A 141 -7.58 -9.80 -7.47
CA LEU A 141 -6.19 -10.21 -7.31
C LEU A 141 -5.65 -9.88 -5.89
N VAL A 142 -6.33 -9.00 -5.17
CA VAL A 142 -5.99 -8.55 -3.82
C VAL A 142 -7.09 -9.00 -2.86
N ASP A 143 -6.70 -9.61 -1.75
CA ASP A 143 -7.60 -10.06 -0.70
C ASP A 143 -7.78 -9.03 0.41
N ILE A 144 -6.70 -8.33 0.76
CA ILE A 144 -6.69 -7.37 1.87
C ILE A 144 -6.09 -6.06 1.38
N TYR A 145 -6.85 -4.97 1.51
CA TYR A 145 -6.31 -3.63 1.34
C TYR A 145 -5.91 -3.04 2.68
N LEU A 146 -4.69 -2.49 2.74
CA LEU A 146 -4.10 -1.87 3.92
C LEU A 146 -3.62 -0.44 3.57
N PRO A 147 -4.54 0.48 3.20
CA PRO A 147 -4.19 1.84 2.86
C PRO A 147 -3.94 2.70 4.09
N ASP A 148 -2.95 3.60 4.00
CA ASP A 148 -2.89 4.73 4.91
C ASP A 148 -3.91 5.81 4.50
N PHE A 149 -4.60 6.41 5.46
CA PHE A 149 -5.38 7.63 5.25
C PHE A 149 -4.75 8.77 6.05
N LYS A 150 -3.72 9.40 5.47
CA LYS A 150 -2.76 10.27 6.17
C LYS A 150 -3.31 11.66 6.50
N TYR A 151 -3.98 12.29 5.55
CA TYR A 151 -4.36 13.71 5.63
C TYR A 151 -5.83 13.93 5.26
N ALA A 152 -6.51 14.76 6.05
CA ALA A 152 -7.75 15.43 5.70
C ALA A 152 -7.54 16.96 5.50
N ASP A 153 -6.30 17.40 5.64
CA ASP A 153 -5.89 18.80 5.47
C ASP A 153 -4.95 18.89 4.27
N SER A 154 -5.37 19.64 3.26
CA SER A 154 -4.62 19.80 2.00
C SER A 154 -3.29 20.53 2.17
N ALA A 155 -3.19 21.44 3.15
CA ALA A 155 -1.95 22.15 3.44
C ALA A 155 -0.90 21.18 4.01
N LEU A 156 -1.29 20.32 4.98
CA LEU A 156 -0.41 19.25 5.49
C LEU A 156 -0.03 18.24 4.40
N ALA A 157 -0.98 17.88 3.55
CA ALA A 157 -0.74 16.95 2.45
C ALA A 157 0.23 17.53 1.40
N ALA A 158 0.11 18.83 1.12
CA ALA A 158 1.04 19.53 0.24
C ALA A 158 2.44 19.63 0.86
N GLU A 159 2.52 20.03 2.13
CA GLU A 159 3.78 20.23 2.84
C GLU A 159 4.56 18.92 3.02
N TYR A 160 3.87 17.85 3.49
CA TYR A 160 4.55 16.62 3.90
C TYR A 160 4.67 15.56 2.80
N SER A 161 3.84 15.64 1.75
CA SER A 161 3.80 14.63 0.68
C SER A 161 3.65 15.21 -0.72
N ASN A 162 3.70 16.53 -0.86
CA ASN A 162 3.49 17.24 -2.14
C ASN A 162 2.23 16.74 -2.88
N ALA A 163 1.14 16.48 -2.15
CA ALA A 163 -0.11 15.92 -2.67
C ALA A 163 -1.32 16.70 -2.15
N PRO A 164 -1.56 17.95 -2.59
CA PRO A 164 -2.64 18.80 -2.06
C PRO A 164 -4.04 18.21 -2.25
N ASP A 165 -4.24 17.34 -3.24
CA ASP A 165 -5.48 16.61 -3.54
C ASP A 165 -5.56 15.22 -2.87
N TYR A 166 -4.68 14.96 -1.87
CA TYR A 166 -4.58 13.64 -1.23
C TYR A 166 -5.90 13.17 -0.63
N PHE A 167 -6.61 14.06 0.09
CA PHE A 167 -7.83 13.69 0.81
C PHE A 167 -8.92 13.14 -0.12
N GLU A 168 -9.15 13.85 -1.21
CA GLU A 168 -10.14 13.46 -2.22
C GLU A 168 -9.75 12.15 -2.89
N ARG A 169 -8.49 12.04 -3.33
CA ARG A 169 -7.98 10.85 -4.02
C ARG A 169 -7.96 9.62 -3.12
N ALA A 170 -7.45 9.76 -1.90
CA ALA A 170 -7.41 8.67 -0.94
C ALA A 170 -8.81 8.25 -0.49
N GLY A 171 -9.72 9.21 -0.31
CA GLY A 171 -11.11 8.93 0.02
C GLY A 171 -11.83 8.13 -1.08
N GLU A 172 -11.65 8.50 -2.35
CA GLU A 172 -12.19 7.74 -3.49
C GLU A 172 -11.57 6.34 -3.57
N ALA A 173 -10.26 6.23 -3.40
CA ALA A 173 -9.52 4.97 -3.44
C ALA A 173 -9.98 4.02 -2.32
N ILE A 174 -10.10 4.50 -1.08
CA ILE A 174 -10.53 3.69 0.07
C ILE A 174 -11.96 3.17 -0.10
N LYS A 175 -12.87 3.99 -0.66
CA LYS A 175 -14.23 3.53 -1.01
C LYS A 175 -14.18 2.38 -2.03
N GLU A 176 -13.36 2.52 -3.07
CA GLU A 176 -13.22 1.49 -4.09
C GLU A 176 -12.59 0.21 -3.51
N MET A 177 -11.55 0.32 -2.67
CA MET A 177 -10.96 -0.80 -1.96
C MET A 177 -12.00 -1.53 -1.10
N ASN A 178 -12.81 -0.77 -0.34
CA ASN A 178 -13.91 -1.36 0.45
C ASN A 178 -14.96 -2.04 -0.43
N ARG A 179 -15.28 -1.47 -1.59
CA ARG A 179 -16.22 -2.10 -2.55
C ARG A 179 -15.70 -3.46 -3.01
N GLN A 180 -14.39 -3.60 -3.26
CA GLN A 180 -13.78 -4.82 -3.78
C GLN A 180 -13.69 -5.93 -2.72
N VAL A 181 -13.29 -5.60 -1.49
CA VAL A 181 -12.99 -6.63 -0.47
C VAL A 181 -13.93 -6.63 0.73
N GLY A 182 -14.66 -5.54 0.98
CA GLY A 182 -15.59 -5.39 2.11
C GLY A 182 -14.91 -5.17 3.45
N VAL A 183 -15.66 -5.40 4.54
CA VAL A 183 -15.12 -5.33 5.91
C VAL A 183 -14.21 -6.51 6.20
N LEU A 184 -13.30 -6.32 7.16
CA LEU A 184 -12.30 -7.32 7.57
C LEU A 184 -12.95 -8.63 8.00
N LYS A 185 -12.44 -9.73 7.47
CA LYS A 185 -12.76 -11.10 7.87
C LYS A 185 -11.50 -11.77 8.39
N LEU A 186 -11.64 -12.42 9.54
CA LEU A 186 -10.59 -13.19 10.19
C LEU A 186 -10.96 -14.68 10.14
N ASN A 187 -9.94 -15.54 10.10
CA ASN A 187 -10.11 -16.96 10.34
C ASN A 187 -10.22 -17.26 11.86
N ASP A 188 -10.35 -18.53 12.21
CA ASP A 188 -10.51 -19.00 13.60
C ASP A 188 -9.28 -18.68 14.48
N ASP A 189 -8.12 -18.49 13.88
CA ASP A 189 -6.89 -18.10 14.57
C ASP A 189 -6.71 -16.58 14.70
N GLY A 190 -7.70 -15.78 14.25
CA GLY A 190 -7.67 -14.33 14.27
C GLY A 190 -6.78 -13.69 13.21
N ILE A 191 -6.39 -14.45 12.17
CA ILE A 191 -5.60 -13.96 11.04
C ILE A 191 -6.52 -13.45 9.93
N ALA A 192 -6.15 -12.31 9.34
CA ALA A 192 -6.91 -11.70 8.27
C ALA A 192 -6.87 -12.53 6.99
N GLU A 193 -8.05 -12.81 6.43
CA GLU A 193 -8.20 -13.52 5.16
C GLU A 193 -8.64 -12.59 4.03
N ARG A 194 -9.47 -11.59 4.34
CA ARG A 194 -10.02 -10.65 3.36
C ARG A 194 -10.50 -9.38 4.04
N GLY A 195 -10.44 -8.26 3.34
CA GLY A 195 -11.13 -7.03 3.76
C GLY A 195 -10.25 -5.80 3.81
N LEU A 196 -10.81 -4.71 4.34
CA LEU A 196 -10.17 -3.41 4.44
C LEU A 196 -9.73 -3.12 5.88
N ILE A 197 -8.48 -2.68 6.05
CA ILE A 197 -7.97 -2.08 7.29
C ILE A 197 -7.41 -0.70 6.92
N VAL A 198 -8.01 0.37 7.42
CA VAL A 198 -7.51 1.73 7.17
C VAL A 198 -6.51 2.11 8.25
N ARG A 199 -5.30 2.50 7.86
CA ARG A 199 -4.27 2.96 8.79
C ARG A 199 -4.25 4.49 8.87
N HIS A 200 -4.02 5.02 10.07
CA HIS A 200 -3.82 6.45 10.26
C HIS A 200 -2.72 6.71 11.28
N LEU A 201 -1.69 7.45 10.87
CA LEU A 201 -0.63 7.92 11.77
C LEU A 201 -1.01 9.29 12.33
N VAL A 202 -1.07 9.39 13.66
CA VAL A 202 -1.26 10.65 14.38
C VAL A 202 0.04 11.44 14.31
N LEU A 203 0.06 12.50 13.51
CA LEU A 203 1.22 13.36 13.37
C LEU A 203 1.30 14.36 14.56
N PRO A 204 2.52 14.65 15.07
CA PRO A 204 2.72 15.66 16.10
C PRO A 204 2.12 17.01 15.70
N GLY A 205 1.38 17.64 16.61
CA GLY A 205 0.72 18.92 16.36
C GLY A 205 -0.53 18.88 15.45
N ALA A 206 -0.85 17.74 14.84
CA ALA A 206 -1.91 17.62 13.83
C ALA A 206 -3.14 16.81 14.31
N VAL A 207 -3.50 16.89 15.60
CA VAL A 207 -4.67 16.17 16.16
C VAL A 207 -5.99 16.55 15.45
N SER A 208 -6.13 17.80 14.98
CA SER A 208 -7.30 18.24 14.23
C SER A 208 -7.44 17.49 12.90
N ASN A 209 -6.34 17.20 12.23
CA ASN A 209 -6.30 16.36 11.02
C ASN A 209 -6.81 14.95 11.34
N THR A 210 -6.28 14.32 12.38
CA THR A 210 -6.71 12.99 12.84
C THR A 210 -8.22 12.94 13.09
N LYS A 211 -8.77 13.93 13.82
CA LYS A 211 -10.22 14.01 14.09
C LYS A 211 -11.05 14.08 12.80
N LYS A 212 -10.58 14.83 11.79
CA LYS A 212 -11.26 14.94 10.49
C LYS A 212 -11.21 13.61 9.73
N VAL A 213 -10.05 12.94 9.70
CA VAL A 213 -9.88 11.62 9.08
C VAL A 213 -10.80 10.59 9.71
N LEU A 214 -10.79 10.45 11.04
CA LEU A 214 -11.63 9.48 11.76
C LEU A 214 -13.13 9.76 11.58
N ARG A 215 -13.54 11.04 11.56
CA ARG A 215 -14.92 11.42 11.27
C ARG A 215 -15.34 10.97 9.87
N TRP A 216 -14.51 11.25 8.87
CA TRP A 216 -14.79 10.84 7.50
C TRP A 216 -14.93 9.32 7.37
N ILE A 217 -14.04 8.53 8.03
CA ILE A 217 -14.13 7.07 8.04
C ILE A 217 -15.47 6.63 8.63
N LYS A 218 -15.85 7.18 9.80
CA LYS A 218 -17.10 6.86 10.49
C LYS A 218 -18.35 7.20 9.65
N GLU A 219 -18.33 8.31 8.92
CA GLU A 219 -19.48 8.81 8.16
C GLU A 219 -19.60 8.16 6.76
N THR A 220 -18.49 7.61 6.24
CA THR A 220 -18.40 7.19 4.83
C THR A 220 -18.30 5.68 4.64
N LEU A 221 -17.58 4.99 5.53
CA LEU A 221 -17.34 3.56 5.40
C LEU A 221 -18.36 2.74 6.22
N PRO A 222 -18.58 1.47 5.87
CA PRO A 222 -19.53 0.60 6.61
C PRO A 222 -19.16 0.48 8.09
N GLU A 223 -20.19 0.23 8.92
CA GLU A 223 -20.00 -0.18 10.29
C GLU A 223 -19.13 -1.47 10.34
N GLY A 224 -18.22 -1.55 11.30
CA GLY A 224 -17.26 -2.64 11.39
C GLY A 224 -15.96 -2.43 10.59
N THR A 225 -15.80 -1.31 9.88
CA THR A 225 -14.49 -0.96 9.27
C THR A 225 -13.42 -0.84 10.34
N VAL A 226 -12.35 -1.60 10.18
CA VAL A 226 -11.22 -1.59 11.12
C VAL A 226 -10.29 -0.43 10.82
N VAL A 227 -9.90 0.28 11.89
CA VAL A 227 -8.92 1.38 11.83
C VAL A 227 -7.72 1.04 12.70
N SER A 228 -6.53 1.01 12.10
CA SER A 228 -5.26 0.94 12.81
C SER A 228 -4.76 2.37 13.08
N LEU A 229 -4.91 2.81 14.35
CA LEU A 229 -4.47 4.14 14.76
C LEU A 229 -3.06 4.06 15.33
N MET A 230 -2.11 4.66 14.62
CA MET A 230 -0.69 4.62 14.95
C MET A 230 -0.22 5.94 15.58
N SER A 231 0.70 5.86 16.53
CA SER A 231 1.33 7.04 17.16
C SER A 231 2.85 7.01 17.09
N GLN A 232 3.45 5.97 16.51
CA GLN A 232 4.89 5.84 16.35
C GLN A 232 5.40 6.74 15.23
N TYR A 233 5.75 7.96 15.57
CA TYR A 233 6.40 8.91 14.67
C TYR A 233 7.91 8.86 14.88
N THR A 234 8.65 8.75 13.78
CA THR A 234 10.12 8.89 13.76
C THR A 234 10.44 10.20 13.06
N PRO A 235 11.13 11.15 13.73
CA PRO A 235 11.50 12.45 13.15
C PRO A 235 12.43 12.32 11.95
#